data_173602a9b6462257148b394371e272fe
#
_entry.id   173602a9b6462257148b394371e272fe
#
_cell.length_a   1.000
_cell.length_b   1.000
_cell.length_c   1.000
_cell.angle_alpha   90.00
_cell.angle_beta   90.00
_cell.angle_gamma   90.00
#
_symmetry.space_group_name_H-M   'P 1'
#
loop_
_entity.id
_entity.type
_entity.pdbx_description
1 polymer ?
#
loop_
_entity_poly.entity_id
_entity_poly.type
_entity_poly.pdbx_seq_one_letter_code
_entity_poly.pdbx_strand_id
1 'polypeptide(L)'
;MNTKELIFELCCAMGVSGREEPALSVAEKFLSDYTDDIKISNGSLMAVCGNKDSDKTILLDAHIDRIGFMVTEINENGFVKVSPCGGIDARTLADTLLCLQNNPDITGVVCCMPPHLSDGKEDKAMPTDKIWVDFGLPYDEVNKLISFGDMLTFASKPANLLNGRIVAPCLDNRCGVASLVKCAELLKDNETDYKVIILLSSQEETFGTGAKTGAFTVEADESIVVDVSFASQPDVSGFYSSVELDKGPMICISSILNKEMSKSLESVAKNKNIPYQLEPIAGRTGTNADHISISGKGVKTAVVSIPQRYMHTQNEVISVADVDNAAKLIAEYIKCGGAFND
;
A
#
# COMPACT_ATOMS: atom_id res chain seq x y z
N MET A 1 4.88 13.32 15.12
CA MET A 1 5.69 12.11 14.90
C MET A 1 6.50 12.23 13.62
N ASN A 2 7.70 11.59 13.54
CA ASN A 2 8.53 11.60 12.33
C ASN A 2 7.95 10.62 11.30
N THR A 3 7.60 11.12 10.11
CA THR A 3 6.98 10.33 9.03
C THR A 3 7.82 9.13 8.59
N LYS A 4 9.13 9.30 8.50
CA LYS A 4 10.04 8.20 8.14
C LYS A 4 10.02 7.06 9.17
N GLU A 5 10.03 7.38 10.47
CA GLU A 5 9.96 6.38 11.54
C GLU A 5 8.63 5.64 11.50
N LEU A 6 7.52 6.36 11.29
CA LEU A 6 6.20 5.77 11.08
C LEU A 6 6.19 4.79 9.91
N ILE A 7 6.71 5.19 8.74
CA ILE A 7 6.80 4.32 7.57
C ILE A 7 7.63 3.07 7.89
N PHE A 8 8.77 3.23 8.58
CA PHE A 8 9.63 2.11 8.91
C PHE A 8 8.95 1.11 9.86
N GLU A 9 8.25 1.58 10.89
CA GLU A 9 7.48 0.70 11.78
C GLU A 9 6.37 -0.04 11.02
N LEU A 10 5.63 0.67 10.16
CA LEU A 10 4.62 0.06 9.30
C LEU A 10 5.21 -0.99 8.33
N CYS A 11 6.34 -0.70 7.68
CA CYS A 11 6.98 -1.63 6.75
C CYS A 11 7.63 -2.84 7.45
N CYS A 12 8.00 -2.74 8.72
CA CYS A 12 8.48 -3.87 9.52
C CYS A 12 7.34 -4.79 9.99
N ALA A 13 6.09 -4.28 10.02
CA ALA A 13 4.94 -5.07 10.42
C ALA A 13 4.54 -6.06 9.33
N MET A 14 4.42 -7.32 9.70
CA MET A 14 3.94 -8.37 8.81
C MET A 14 2.47 -8.14 8.43
N GLY A 15 2.03 -8.65 7.28
CA GLY A 15 0.65 -8.43 6.82
C GLY A 15 0.50 -8.74 5.34
N VAL A 16 0.80 -9.96 4.93
CA VAL A 16 0.49 -10.46 3.58
C VAL A 16 -1.02 -10.46 3.39
N SER A 17 -1.47 -10.16 2.17
CA SER A 17 -2.89 -10.10 1.80
C SER A 17 -3.68 -11.27 2.38
N GLY A 18 -4.72 -10.97 3.19
CA GLY A 18 -5.53 -11.94 3.93
C GLY A 18 -4.96 -12.37 5.30
N ARG A 19 -3.88 -11.74 5.77
CA ARG A 19 -3.27 -11.96 7.10
C ARG A 19 -2.67 -10.65 7.63
N GLU A 20 -3.46 -9.58 7.67
CA GLU A 20 -3.04 -8.21 7.91
C GLU A 20 -2.95 -7.85 9.41
N GLU A 21 -3.38 -8.71 10.32
CA GLU A 21 -3.55 -8.40 11.74
C GLU A 21 -2.32 -7.75 12.41
N PRO A 22 -1.07 -8.19 12.16
CA PRO A 22 0.08 -7.55 12.78
C PRO A 22 0.27 -6.10 12.33
N ALA A 23 -0.01 -5.84 11.05
CA ALA A 23 0.09 -4.49 10.49
C ALA A 23 -1.02 -3.57 10.97
N LEU A 24 -2.24 -4.09 11.07
CA LEU A 24 -3.38 -3.37 11.65
C LEU A 24 -3.10 -2.94 13.09
N SER A 25 -2.50 -3.83 13.90
CA SER A 25 -2.15 -3.51 15.30
C SER A 25 -1.14 -2.36 15.40
N VAL A 26 -0.17 -2.30 14.48
CA VAL A 26 0.79 -1.18 14.43
C VAL A 26 0.10 0.11 14.00
N ALA A 27 -0.75 0.07 12.98
CA ALA A 27 -1.49 1.24 12.51
C ALA A 27 -2.49 1.75 13.55
N GLU A 28 -3.21 0.86 14.24
CA GLU A 28 -4.12 1.18 15.35
C GLU A 28 -3.40 1.95 16.46
N LYS A 29 -2.22 1.49 16.88
CA LYS A 29 -1.38 2.17 17.87
C LYS A 29 -1.12 3.64 17.50
N PHE A 30 -0.82 3.91 16.22
CA PHE A 30 -0.56 5.28 15.77
C PHE A 30 -1.82 6.12 15.61
N LEU A 31 -2.92 5.54 15.14
CA LEU A 31 -4.19 6.25 14.99
C LEU A 31 -4.84 6.57 16.33
N SER A 32 -4.60 5.77 17.39
CA SER A 32 -5.12 6.01 18.73
C SER A 32 -4.65 7.31 19.39
N ASP A 33 -3.56 7.91 18.89
CA ASP A 33 -3.13 9.25 19.30
C ASP A 33 -4.09 10.36 18.82
N TYR A 34 -4.94 10.07 17.84
CA TYR A 34 -5.78 11.06 17.14
C TYR A 34 -7.27 10.80 17.27
N THR A 35 -7.68 9.58 17.59
CA THR A 35 -9.10 9.21 17.80
C THR A 35 -9.24 7.97 18.69
N ASP A 36 -10.32 7.94 19.50
CA ASP A 36 -10.72 6.76 20.30
C ASP A 36 -11.74 5.87 19.56
N ASP A 37 -12.24 6.32 18.40
CA ASP A 37 -13.27 5.62 17.63
C ASP A 37 -12.61 4.81 16.53
N ILE A 38 -12.00 3.69 16.92
CA ILE A 38 -11.32 2.75 16.04
C ILE A 38 -12.01 1.39 16.11
N LYS A 39 -12.24 0.79 14.94
CA LYS A 39 -12.86 -0.52 14.82
C LYS A 39 -12.14 -1.36 13.77
N ILE A 40 -11.79 -2.59 14.14
CA ILE A 40 -11.30 -3.60 13.20
C ILE A 40 -12.45 -4.55 12.85
N SER A 41 -12.71 -4.72 11.58
CA SER A 41 -13.75 -5.62 11.06
C SER A 41 -13.38 -6.13 9.67
N ASN A 42 -13.61 -7.42 9.42
CA ASN A 42 -13.31 -8.07 8.13
C ASN A 42 -11.87 -7.84 7.62
N GLY A 43 -10.89 -7.87 8.52
CA GLY A 43 -9.48 -7.66 8.16
C GLY A 43 -9.08 -6.22 7.87
N SER A 44 -10.00 -5.26 8.01
CA SER A 44 -9.75 -3.82 7.79
C SER A 44 -9.94 -3.02 9.06
N LEU A 45 -9.25 -1.88 9.19
CA LEU A 45 -9.40 -0.94 10.29
C LEU A 45 -10.15 0.30 9.80
N MET A 46 -11.14 0.74 10.57
CA MET A 46 -11.82 2.02 10.40
C MET A 46 -11.56 2.91 11.61
N ALA A 47 -11.17 4.15 11.37
CA ALA A 47 -11.00 5.17 12.41
C ALA A 47 -11.80 6.42 12.05
N VAL A 48 -12.58 6.95 13.01
CA VAL A 48 -13.43 8.13 12.81
C VAL A 48 -12.75 9.36 13.39
N CYS A 49 -12.51 10.36 12.53
CA CYS A 49 -11.89 11.64 12.86
C CYS A 49 -12.78 12.82 12.44
N GLY A 50 -12.33 14.03 12.71
CA GLY A 50 -13.04 15.26 12.31
C GLY A 50 -14.34 15.47 13.08
N ASN A 51 -15.35 16.02 12.42
CA ASN A 51 -16.65 16.30 13.02
C ASN A 51 -17.55 15.07 12.99
N LYS A 52 -17.62 14.33 14.11
CA LYS A 52 -18.37 13.07 14.22
C LYS A 52 -19.88 13.23 14.01
N ASP A 53 -20.41 14.44 14.22
CA ASP A 53 -21.84 14.75 14.11
C ASP A 53 -22.22 15.33 12.72
N SER A 54 -21.27 15.41 11.79
CA SER A 54 -21.52 15.92 10.45
C SER A 54 -22.33 14.93 9.61
N ASP A 55 -23.27 15.49 8.84
CA ASP A 55 -24.00 14.77 7.79
C ASP A 55 -23.16 14.53 6.52
N LYS A 56 -22.01 15.22 6.39
CA LYS A 56 -21.09 15.05 5.26
C LYS A 56 -19.99 14.07 5.65
N THR A 57 -19.89 12.98 4.93
CA THR A 57 -18.89 11.93 5.21
C THR A 57 -17.87 11.83 4.07
N ILE A 58 -16.59 11.88 4.43
CA ILE A 58 -15.49 11.57 3.52
C ILE A 58 -14.76 10.30 3.97
N LEU A 59 -14.54 9.37 3.04
CA LEU A 59 -13.80 8.16 3.23
C LEU A 59 -12.37 8.34 2.69
N LEU A 60 -11.37 8.18 3.56
CA LEU A 60 -9.95 8.13 3.18
C LEU A 60 -9.49 6.69 3.21
N ASP A 61 -9.08 6.14 2.08
CA ASP A 61 -8.65 4.75 1.98
C ASP A 61 -7.17 4.64 1.60
N ALA A 62 -6.47 3.71 2.25
CA ALA A 62 -5.17 3.19 1.85
C ALA A 62 -5.10 1.72 2.25
N HIS A 63 -4.63 0.84 1.37
CA HIS A 63 -4.55 -0.56 1.73
C HIS A 63 -3.39 -0.85 2.68
N ILE A 64 -3.62 -1.82 3.57
CA ILE A 64 -2.66 -2.20 4.61
C ILE A 64 -1.96 -3.52 4.30
N ASP A 65 -2.51 -4.32 3.41
CA ASP A 65 -1.87 -5.56 2.99
C ASP A 65 -0.65 -5.31 2.11
N ARG A 66 0.10 -6.34 1.91
CA ARG A 66 1.30 -6.38 1.06
C ARG A 66 1.33 -7.67 0.27
N ILE A 67 2.07 -7.66 -0.84
CA ILE A 67 2.39 -8.87 -1.58
C ILE A 67 3.22 -9.85 -0.74
N GLY A 68 3.11 -11.13 -1.04
CA GLY A 68 3.84 -12.19 -0.38
C GLY A 68 3.58 -13.54 -1.03
N PHE A 69 3.74 -14.59 -0.25
CA PHE A 69 3.62 -15.97 -0.74
C PHE A 69 2.87 -16.83 0.26
N MET A 70 2.16 -17.84 -0.24
CA MET A 70 1.51 -18.87 0.57
C MET A 70 2.19 -20.21 0.33
N VAL A 71 2.44 -20.96 1.40
CA VAL A 71 2.97 -22.33 1.35
C VAL A 71 1.92 -23.25 0.75
N THR A 72 2.30 -23.98 -0.32
CA THR A 72 1.40 -24.88 -1.05
C THR A 72 1.86 -26.35 -1.07
N GLU A 73 3.15 -26.60 -0.80
CA GLU A 73 3.71 -27.95 -0.80
C GLU A 73 5.01 -27.97 0.02
N ILE A 74 5.32 -29.07 0.68
CA ILE A 74 6.63 -29.38 1.28
C ILE A 74 7.06 -30.72 0.71
N ASN A 75 8.19 -30.79 0.00
CA ASN A 75 8.66 -32.02 -0.61
C ASN A 75 9.47 -32.88 0.38
N GLU A 76 9.73 -34.11 0.02
CA GLU A 76 10.46 -35.09 0.84
C GLU A 76 11.89 -34.67 1.21
N ASN A 77 12.47 -33.70 0.51
CA ASN A 77 13.82 -33.17 0.79
C ASN A 77 13.80 -31.91 1.67
N GLY A 78 12.61 -31.45 2.11
CA GLY A 78 12.46 -30.26 2.94
C GLY A 78 12.36 -28.93 2.20
N PHE A 79 12.32 -28.93 0.86
CA PHE A 79 12.03 -27.70 0.11
C PHE A 79 10.55 -27.36 0.19
N VAL A 80 10.26 -26.06 0.35
CA VAL A 80 8.90 -25.53 0.50
C VAL A 80 8.49 -24.83 -0.81
N LYS A 81 7.41 -25.31 -1.41
CA LYS A 81 6.80 -24.66 -2.57
C LYS A 81 5.86 -23.58 -2.14
N VAL A 82 5.91 -22.46 -2.83
CA VAL A 82 5.05 -21.32 -2.52
C VAL A 82 4.36 -20.80 -3.77
N SER A 83 3.18 -20.19 -3.58
CA SER A 83 2.43 -19.48 -4.61
C SER A 83 2.35 -17.99 -4.25
N PRO A 84 2.47 -17.08 -5.22
CA PRO A 84 2.33 -15.65 -4.97
C PRO A 84 0.94 -15.27 -4.44
N CYS A 85 0.91 -14.32 -3.51
CA CYS A 85 -0.26 -13.56 -3.08
C CYS A 85 -0.02 -12.11 -3.52
N GLY A 86 -0.74 -11.65 -4.54
CA GLY A 86 -0.51 -10.38 -5.21
C GLY A 86 0.43 -10.47 -6.41
N GLY A 87 0.68 -9.32 -7.02
CA GLY A 87 1.48 -9.20 -8.23
C GLY A 87 2.98 -9.19 -7.95
N ILE A 88 3.68 -10.31 -8.12
CA ILE A 88 5.12 -10.43 -7.85
C ILE A 88 5.90 -10.55 -9.15
N ASP A 89 6.94 -9.74 -9.30
CA ASP A 89 7.87 -9.83 -10.43
C ASP A 89 8.83 -11.02 -10.26
N ALA A 90 8.55 -12.10 -10.97
CA ALA A 90 9.36 -13.32 -10.91
C ALA A 90 10.84 -13.13 -11.34
N ARG A 91 11.17 -12.04 -12.05
CA ARG A 91 12.55 -11.73 -12.44
C ARG A 91 13.43 -11.37 -11.23
N THR A 92 12.82 -10.89 -10.16
CA THR A 92 13.52 -10.41 -8.95
C THR A 92 13.62 -11.48 -7.85
N LEU A 93 13.08 -12.67 -8.08
CA LEU A 93 12.93 -13.68 -7.02
C LEU A 93 14.15 -14.58 -6.83
N ALA A 94 14.90 -14.87 -7.88
CA ALA A 94 16.07 -15.75 -7.77
C ALA A 94 17.02 -15.27 -6.66
N ASP A 95 17.43 -16.15 -5.75
CA ASP A 95 18.35 -15.87 -4.64
C ASP A 95 17.79 -14.86 -3.60
N THR A 96 16.50 -14.58 -3.62
CA THR A 96 15.84 -13.68 -2.66
C THR A 96 15.60 -14.41 -1.34
N LEU A 97 15.79 -13.69 -0.22
CA LEU A 97 15.44 -14.17 1.11
C LEU A 97 13.97 -13.89 1.43
N LEU A 98 13.25 -14.92 1.84
CA LEU A 98 11.90 -14.85 2.36
C LEU A 98 11.88 -15.25 3.82
N CYS A 99 11.05 -14.59 4.64
CA CYS A 99 10.82 -14.97 6.02
C CYS A 99 9.37 -15.40 6.25
N LEU A 100 9.19 -16.28 7.24
CA LEU A 100 7.88 -16.75 7.66
C LEU A 100 7.14 -15.62 8.42
N GLN A 101 5.92 -15.29 8.04
CA GLN A 101 5.19 -14.16 8.61
C GLN A 101 4.95 -14.30 10.13
N ASN A 102 4.59 -15.49 10.60
CA ASN A 102 4.30 -15.77 12.01
C ASN A 102 5.57 -15.94 12.86
N ASN A 103 6.75 -16.10 12.23
CA ASN A 103 8.05 -16.12 12.89
C ASN A 103 9.15 -15.60 11.95
N PRO A 104 9.36 -14.26 11.89
CA PRO A 104 10.30 -13.63 10.95
C PRO A 104 11.77 -14.02 11.10
N ASP A 105 12.14 -14.66 12.20
CA ASP A 105 13.48 -15.20 12.40
C ASP A 105 13.75 -16.46 11.56
N ILE A 106 12.68 -17.13 11.10
CA ILE A 106 12.77 -18.26 10.19
C ILE A 106 12.83 -17.74 8.76
N THR A 107 14.00 -17.82 8.16
CA THR A 107 14.28 -17.31 6.81
C THR A 107 14.74 -18.44 5.91
N GLY A 108 14.23 -18.45 4.68
CA GLY A 108 14.67 -19.34 3.60
C GLY A 108 15.05 -18.57 2.36
N VAL A 109 15.80 -19.19 1.46
CA VAL A 109 16.24 -18.62 0.18
C VAL A 109 15.42 -19.19 -0.98
N VAL A 110 14.98 -18.34 -1.89
CA VAL A 110 14.31 -18.79 -3.13
C VAL A 110 15.31 -19.54 -3.99
N CYS A 111 15.00 -20.82 -4.28
CA CYS A 111 15.86 -21.68 -5.07
C CYS A 111 16.05 -21.11 -6.49
N CYS A 112 17.26 -21.13 -6.98
CA CYS A 112 17.57 -20.76 -8.35
C CYS A 112 18.50 -21.81 -8.99
N MET A 113 18.34 -21.99 -10.31
CA MET A 113 19.24 -22.89 -11.06
C MET A 113 20.46 -22.11 -11.53
N PRO A 114 21.68 -22.59 -11.26
CA PRO A 114 22.87 -21.90 -11.73
C PRO A 114 22.99 -21.99 -13.27
N PRO A 115 23.58 -20.96 -13.92
CA PRO A 115 23.59 -20.85 -15.38
C PRO A 115 24.14 -22.09 -16.10
N HIS A 116 25.20 -22.70 -15.59
CA HIS A 116 25.80 -23.89 -16.21
C HIS A 116 24.98 -25.19 -16.12
N LEU A 117 23.81 -25.15 -15.43
CA LEU A 117 22.84 -26.26 -15.41
C LEU A 117 21.50 -25.89 -16.05
N SER A 118 21.38 -24.68 -16.61
CA SER A 118 20.11 -24.11 -17.09
C SER A 118 19.76 -24.46 -18.54
N ASP A 119 20.65 -25.13 -19.27
CA ASP A 119 20.49 -25.52 -20.69
C ASP A 119 20.13 -24.33 -21.61
N GLY A 120 20.71 -23.14 -21.38
CA GLY A 120 20.45 -21.94 -22.17
C GLY A 120 19.09 -21.29 -21.91
N LYS A 121 18.52 -21.46 -20.73
CA LYS A 121 17.25 -20.85 -20.30
C LYS A 121 17.44 -19.72 -19.28
N GLU A 122 18.66 -19.19 -19.17
CA GLU A 122 19.06 -18.15 -18.22
C GLU A 122 18.26 -16.85 -18.37
N ASP A 123 17.81 -16.56 -19.60
CA ASP A 123 17.06 -15.32 -19.91
C ASP A 123 15.57 -15.39 -19.51
N LYS A 124 15.11 -16.50 -18.93
CA LYS A 124 13.70 -16.66 -18.55
C LYS A 124 13.53 -16.53 -17.05
N ALA A 125 12.60 -15.67 -16.66
CA ALA A 125 12.14 -15.61 -15.29
C ALA A 125 11.58 -16.98 -14.84
N MET A 126 11.74 -17.28 -13.55
CA MET A 126 11.17 -18.48 -12.95
C MET A 126 9.63 -18.47 -13.11
N PRO A 127 9.01 -19.56 -13.56
CA PRO A 127 7.55 -19.65 -13.56
C PRO A 127 7.00 -19.52 -12.13
N THR A 128 5.95 -18.71 -11.96
CA THR A 128 5.37 -18.43 -10.63
C THR A 128 4.75 -19.68 -9.95
N ASP A 129 4.44 -20.71 -10.72
CA ASP A 129 3.99 -22.02 -10.22
C ASP A 129 5.12 -22.97 -9.80
N LYS A 130 6.39 -22.53 -9.88
CA LYS A 130 7.59 -23.32 -9.60
C LYS A 130 8.54 -22.67 -8.60
N ILE A 131 8.03 -21.81 -7.74
CA ILE A 131 8.85 -21.13 -6.73
C ILE A 131 9.04 -22.10 -5.55
N TRP A 132 10.29 -22.47 -5.30
CA TRP A 132 10.69 -23.27 -4.14
C TRP A 132 11.58 -22.44 -3.22
N VAL A 133 11.47 -22.67 -1.91
CA VAL A 133 12.25 -22.01 -0.87
C VAL A 133 13.01 -23.05 -0.07
N ASP A 134 14.29 -22.83 0.13
CA ASP A 134 15.18 -23.66 0.95
C ASP A 134 15.38 -23.00 2.32
N PHE A 135 14.96 -23.68 3.36
CA PHE A 135 15.13 -23.27 4.76
C PHE A 135 16.35 -23.91 5.41
N GLY A 136 17.13 -24.73 4.69
CA GLY A 136 18.32 -25.39 5.18
C GLY A 136 18.01 -26.54 6.15
N LEU A 137 16.77 -27.07 6.15
CA LEU A 137 16.30 -28.09 7.11
C LEU A 137 15.79 -29.34 6.37
N PRO A 138 15.96 -30.54 6.96
CA PRO A 138 15.35 -31.73 6.43
C PRO A 138 13.82 -31.72 6.62
N TYR A 139 13.11 -32.55 5.84
CA TYR A 139 11.63 -32.61 5.82
C TYR A 139 10.98 -32.67 7.20
N ASP A 140 11.47 -33.54 8.10
CA ASP A 140 10.87 -33.73 9.44
C ASP A 140 10.98 -32.49 10.33
N GLU A 141 11.98 -31.63 10.10
CA GLU A 141 12.18 -30.38 10.83
C GLU A 141 11.37 -29.26 10.22
N VAL A 142 11.37 -29.12 8.88
CA VAL A 142 10.54 -28.16 8.17
C VAL A 142 9.08 -28.35 8.53
N ASN A 143 8.59 -29.59 8.49
CA ASN A 143 7.18 -29.93 8.72
C ASN A 143 6.71 -29.69 10.18
N LYS A 144 7.63 -29.47 11.12
CA LYS A 144 7.30 -29.01 12.49
C LYS A 144 7.15 -27.50 12.59
N LEU A 145 7.79 -26.76 11.69
CA LEU A 145 7.90 -25.30 11.74
C LEU A 145 6.99 -24.60 10.74
N ILE A 146 6.72 -25.25 9.61
CA ILE A 146 6.02 -24.66 8.46
C ILE A 146 4.86 -25.57 8.06
N SER A 147 3.70 -24.97 7.84
CA SER A 147 2.47 -25.67 7.47
C SER A 147 1.89 -25.13 6.15
N PHE A 148 1.04 -25.93 5.51
CA PHE A 148 0.26 -25.45 4.37
C PHE A 148 -0.59 -24.23 4.76
N GLY A 149 -0.58 -23.21 3.90
CA GLY A 149 -1.28 -21.96 4.15
C GLY A 149 -0.51 -20.93 4.99
N ASP A 150 0.67 -21.28 5.51
CA ASP A 150 1.55 -20.28 6.12
C ASP A 150 2.00 -19.24 5.08
N MET A 151 2.16 -18.01 5.54
CA MET A 151 2.55 -16.91 4.69
C MET A 151 4.03 -16.58 4.83
N LEU A 152 4.67 -16.28 3.69
CA LEU A 152 6.02 -15.76 3.63
C LEU A 152 6.03 -14.39 2.98
N THR A 153 7.02 -13.59 3.34
CA THR A 153 7.24 -12.27 2.74
C THR A 153 8.73 -12.00 2.57
N PHE A 154 9.07 -10.95 1.86
CA PHE A 154 10.45 -10.52 1.69
C PHE A 154 11.11 -10.21 3.03
N ALA A 155 12.31 -10.76 3.28
CA ALA A 155 13.08 -10.57 4.51
C ALA A 155 13.88 -9.26 4.52
N SER A 156 13.78 -8.44 3.48
CA SER A 156 14.43 -7.13 3.39
C SER A 156 13.91 -6.17 4.47
N LYS A 157 14.78 -5.26 4.91
CA LYS A 157 14.48 -4.28 5.95
C LYS A 157 14.52 -2.86 5.41
N PRO A 158 13.71 -1.94 5.96
CA PRO A 158 13.78 -0.53 5.62
C PRO A 158 15.17 0.06 5.81
N ALA A 159 15.61 0.91 4.88
CA ALA A 159 16.88 1.61 4.95
C ALA A 159 16.81 3.04 4.39
N ASN A 160 17.71 3.90 4.86
CA ASN A 160 17.82 5.26 4.34
C ASN A 160 18.66 5.28 3.06
N LEU A 161 18.17 6.00 2.08
CA LEU A 161 18.93 6.46 0.92
C LEU A 161 19.28 7.94 1.08
N LEU A 162 20.08 8.48 0.16
CA LEU A 162 20.41 9.89 0.14
C LEU A 162 19.20 10.76 -0.26
N ASN A 163 19.27 12.06 0.04
CA ASN A 163 18.28 13.07 -0.35
C ASN A 163 16.85 12.80 0.16
N GLY A 164 16.70 12.35 1.41
CA GLY A 164 15.38 12.13 2.01
C GLY A 164 14.59 10.95 1.43
N ARG A 165 15.22 10.14 0.59
CA ARG A 165 14.63 8.92 0.05
C ARG A 165 14.85 7.75 0.99
N ILE A 166 13.93 6.80 0.92
CA ILE A 166 13.99 5.55 1.68
C ILE A 166 13.75 4.37 0.73
N VAL A 167 14.27 3.23 1.13
CA VAL A 167 14.00 1.94 0.51
C VAL A 167 13.39 1.01 1.56
N ALA A 168 12.33 0.32 1.20
CA ALA A 168 11.72 -0.70 2.06
C ALA A 168 10.92 -1.70 1.22
N PRO A 169 10.64 -2.88 1.76
CA PRO A 169 9.58 -3.73 1.21
C PRO A 169 8.22 -3.13 1.59
N CYS A 170 7.22 -3.32 0.76
CA CYS A 170 5.83 -2.89 1.01
C CYS A 170 5.63 -1.38 1.31
N LEU A 171 6.41 -0.49 0.71
CA LEU A 171 6.02 0.92 0.64
C LEU A 171 4.68 1.06 -0.06
N ASP A 172 4.41 0.18 -1.00
CA ASP A 172 3.10 -0.19 -1.50
C ASP A 172 2.34 -1.04 -0.47
N ASN A 173 1.33 -0.56 0.27
CA ASN A 173 0.93 0.86 0.34
C ASN A 173 1.06 1.40 1.79
N ARG A 174 2.11 0.96 2.52
CA ARG A 174 2.38 1.43 3.88
C ARG A 174 2.74 2.92 3.93
N CYS A 175 3.23 3.49 2.83
CA CYS A 175 3.44 4.93 2.73
C CYS A 175 2.11 5.69 2.59
N GLY A 176 1.12 5.13 1.90
CA GLY A 176 -0.25 5.65 1.87
C GLY A 176 -0.90 5.60 3.26
N VAL A 177 -0.77 4.47 3.96
CA VAL A 177 -1.21 4.36 5.37
C VAL A 177 -0.55 5.44 6.25
N ALA A 178 0.77 5.64 6.11
CA ALA A 178 1.48 6.67 6.86
C ALA A 178 0.96 8.08 6.52
N SER A 179 0.63 8.36 5.25
CA SER A 179 0.05 9.65 4.86
C SER A 179 -1.32 9.89 5.50
N LEU A 180 -2.16 8.85 5.65
CA LEU A 180 -3.45 8.97 6.32
C LEU A 180 -3.32 9.15 7.83
N VAL A 181 -2.37 8.49 8.49
CA VAL A 181 -2.04 8.75 9.91
C VAL A 181 -1.57 10.20 10.09
N LYS A 182 -0.72 10.71 9.20
CA LYS A 182 -0.28 12.12 9.21
C LYS A 182 -1.43 13.09 8.89
N CYS A 183 -2.36 12.71 8.04
CA CYS A 183 -3.58 13.49 7.80
C CYS A 183 -4.43 13.59 9.07
N ALA A 184 -4.62 12.49 9.82
CA ALA A 184 -5.30 12.51 11.11
C ALA A 184 -4.63 13.45 12.12
N GLU A 185 -3.28 13.43 12.19
CA GLU A 185 -2.51 14.37 13.01
C GLU A 185 -2.79 15.83 12.63
N LEU A 186 -2.84 16.14 11.33
CA LEU A 186 -3.10 17.50 10.82
C LEU A 186 -4.55 17.96 11.00
N LEU A 187 -5.47 17.02 11.20
CA LEU A 187 -6.90 17.34 11.42
C LEU A 187 -7.27 17.40 12.90
N LYS A 188 -6.49 16.83 13.82
CA LYS A 188 -6.83 16.65 15.24
C LYS A 188 -7.35 17.91 15.93
N ASP A 189 -6.67 19.05 15.71
CA ASP A 189 -6.98 20.32 16.37
C ASP A 189 -7.63 21.35 15.42
N ASN A 190 -8.18 20.87 14.30
CA ASN A 190 -8.79 21.72 13.29
C ASN A 190 -10.28 21.39 13.13
N GLU A 191 -11.10 22.42 13.11
CA GLU A 191 -12.51 22.27 12.73
C GLU A 191 -12.63 21.87 11.27
N THR A 192 -13.51 20.95 10.99
CA THR A 192 -13.89 20.51 9.63
C THR A 192 -15.38 20.25 9.57
N ASP A 193 -15.96 20.50 8.39
CA ASP A 193 -17.36 20.18 8.10
C ASP A 193 -17.61 18.70 7.83
N TYR A 194 -16.55 17.88 7.79
CA TYR A 194 -16.63 16.46 7.46
C TYR A 194 -16.52 15.56 8.68
N LYS A 195 -17.35 14.51 8.70
CA LYS A 195 -17.03 13.26 9.36
C LYS A 195 -16.02 12.52 8.50
N VAL A 196 -14.78 12.42 8.99
CA VAL A 196 -13.68 11.78 8.27
C VAL A 196 -13.55 10.34 8.74
N ILE A 197 -13.65 9.40 7.82
CA ILE A 197 -13.45 7.98 8.10
C ILE A 197 -12.19 7.53 7.39
N ILE A 198 -11.19 7.11 8.14
CA ILE A 198 -9.97 6.49 7.62
C ILE A 198 -10.22 4.98 7.57
N LEU A 199 -10.11 4.41 6.38
CA LEU A 199 -10.18 2.99 6.13
C LEU A 199 -8.78 2.49 5.76
N LEU A 200 -8.22 1.63 6.59
CA LEU A 200 -7.04 0.86 6.23
C LEU A 200 -7.53 -0.50 5.74
N SER A 201 -7.64 -0.61 4.43
CA SER A 201 -8.34 -1.71 3.77
C SER A 201 -7.44 -2.93 3.57
N SER A 202 -8.03 -4.11 3.70
CA SER A 202 -7.37 -5.41 3.48
C SER A 202 -7.52 -5.89 2.05
N GLN A 203 -6.61 -6.79 1.63
CA GLN A 203 -6.71 -7.60 0.41
C GLN A 203 -6.83 -6.79 -0.89
N GLU A 204 -6.22 -5.60 -0.96
CA GLU A 204 -6.15 -4.84 -2.21
C GLU A 204 -5.38 -5.65 -3.26
N GLU A 205 -4.21 -6.15 -2.89
CA GLU A 205 -3.26 -6.90 -3.72
C GLU A 205 -3.84 -8.18 -4.36
N THR A 206 -4.98 -8.64 -3.86
CA THR A 206 -5.64 -9.86 -4.36
C THR A 206 -7.00 -9.61 -4.95
N PHE A 207 -7.90 -8.89 -4.25
CA PHE A 207 -9.29 -8.75 -4.71
C PHE A 207 -9.99 -7.44 -4.32
N GLY A 208 -9.37 -6.57 -3.52
CA GLY A 208 -9.98 -5.31 -3.03
C GLY A 208 -11.13 -5.53 -2.05
N THR A 209 -11.09 -6.60 -1.26
CA THR A 209 -12.19 -6.99 -0.36
C THR A 209 -12.47 -5.93 0.69
N GLY A 210 -11.42 -5.40 1.32
CA GLY A 210 -11.54 -4.39 2.38
C GLY A 210 -12.18 -3.10 1.89
N ALA A 211 -11.74 -2.61 0.73
CA ALA A 211 -12.30 -1.41 0.10
C ALA A 211 -13.77 -1.59 -0.28
N LYS A 212 -14.13 -2.72 -0.88
CA LYS A 212 -15.53 -3.04 -1.26
C LYS A 212 -16.46 -3.07 -0.05
N THR A 213 -16.07 -3.80 0.98
CA THR A 213 -16.90 -3.97 2.19
C THR A 213 -16.92 -2.70 3.05
N GLY A 214 -15.78 -2.02 3.17
CA GLY A 214 -15.66 -0.77 3.90
C GLY A 214 -16.49 0.35 3.28
N ALA A 215 -16.34 0.60 1.99
CA ALA A 215 -17.11 1.63 1.29
C ALA A 215 -18.62 1.38 1.33
N PHE A 216 -19.05 0.11 1.22
CA PHE A 216 -20.45 -0.26 1.36
C PHE A 216 -21.00 0.04 2.75
N THR A 217 -20.19 -0.18 3.79
CA THR A 217 -20.61 0.04 5.20
C THR A 217 -20.68 1.53 5.55
N VAL A 218 -19.77 2.34 4.98
CA VAL A 218 -19.61 3.77 5.32
C VAL A 218 -20.63 4.63 4.59
N GLU A 219 -21.02 4.29 3.37
CA GLU A 219 -21.92 5.09 2.50
C GLU A 219 -21.47 6.56 2.37
N ALA A 220 -20.17 6.79 2.16
CA ALA A 220 -19.60 8.13 2.10
C ALA A 220 -20.10 8.97 0.91
N ASP A 221 -20.11 10.29 1.07
CA ASP A 221 -20.43 11.24 -0.02
C ASP A 221 -19.24 11.40 -0.96
N GLU A 222 -18.04 11.46 -0.40
CA GLU A 222 -16.78 11.58 -1.10
C GLU A 222 -15.76 10.56 -0.60
N SER A 223 -14.81 10.19 -1.45
CA SER A 223 -13.67 9.36 -1.05
C SER A 223 -12.38 9.85 -1.71
N ILE A 224 -11.29 9.81 -0.96
CA ILE A 224 -9.93 9.95 -1.49
C ILE A 224 -9.19 8.66 -1.17
N VAL A 225 -8.77 7.97 -2.23
CA VAL A 225 -7.89 6.81 -2.13
C VAL A 225 -6.46 7.28 -2.25
N VAL A 226 -5.62 6.89 -1.29
CA VAL A 226 -4.18 7.09 -1.35
C VAL A 226 -3.54 5.78 -1.73
N ASP A 227 -2.77 5.83 -2.79
CA ASP A 227 -2.03 4.67 -3.27
C ASP A 227 -0.65 5.10 -3.77
N VAL A 228 0.15 4.18 -4.28
CA VAL A 228 1.40 4.47 -4.96
C VAL A 228 1.19 4.47 -6.47
N SER A 229 2.07 5.11 -7.22
CA SER A 229 2.14 4.95 -8.66
C SER A 229 3.56 5.18 -9.19
N PHE A 230 3.78 4.88 -10.46
CA PHE A 230 5.10 4.76 -11.05
C PHE A 230 5.82 6.10 -11.15
N ALA A 231 7.06 6.15 -10.65
CA ALA A 231 7.99 7.25 -10.88
C ALA A 231 9.02 6.92 -11.96
N SER A 232 9.64 7.95 -12.51
CA SER A 232 10.73 7.85 -13.47
C SER A 232 11.88 7.01 -12.93
N GLN A 233 12.28 6.02 -13.71
CA GLN A 233 13.43 5.14 -13.48
C GLN A 233 13.99 4.68 -14.84
N PRO A 234 15.18 4.07 -14.90
CA PRO A 234 15.68 3.47 -16.15
C PRO A 234 14.63 2.52 -16.77
N ASP A 235 14.53 2.53 -18.07
CA ASP A 235 13.63 1.70 -18.89
C ASP A 235 12.12 1.98 -18.76
N VAL A 236 11.70 2.97 -17.97
CA VAL A 236 10.34 3.48 -17.99
C VAL A 236 10.16 4.48 -19.12
N SER A 237 9.10 4.30 -19.90
CA SER A 237 8.75 5.15 -21.04
C SER A 237 7.37 5.79 -20.90
N GLY A 238 7.01 6.66 -21.84
CA GLY A 238 5.69 7.32 -21.83
C GLY A 238 5.56 8.34 -20.71
N PHE A 239 4.35 8.50 -20.19
CA PHE A 239 4.01 9.51 -19.19
C PHE A 239 4.88 9.38 -17.93
N TYR A 240 5.03 8.19 -17.40
CA TYR A 240 5.75 7.96 -16.13
C TYR A 240 7.26 8.28 -16.21
N SER A 241 7.85 8.43 -17.39
CA SER A 241 9.23 8.89 -17.52
C SER A 241 9.43 10.34 -17.08
N SER A 242 8.34 11.12 -16.93
CA SER A 242 8.37 12.51 -16.47
C SER A 242 7.98 12.69 -15.00
N VAL A 243 7.49 11.64 -14.33
CA VAL A 243 7.12 11.70 -12.91
C VAL A 243 8.38 11.59 -12.04
N GLU A 244 8.60 12.57 -11.18
CA GLU A 244 9.80 12.63 -10.37
C GLU A 244 9.48 12.42 -8.88
N LEU A 245 10.37 11.70 -8.18
CA LEU A 245 10.38 11.68 -6.71
C LEU A 245 10.73 13.07 -6.18
N ASP A 246 10.15 13.46 -5.06
CA ASP A 246 10.42 14.72 -4.38
C ASP A 246 9.81 15.96 -5.08
N LYS A 247 8.82 15.71 -5.94
CA LYS A 247 8.03 16.75 -6.63
C LYS A 247 6.56 16.80 -6.17
N GLY A 248 6.24 16.11 -5.09
CA GLY A 248 4.90 15.99 -4.53
C GLY A 248 4.12 14.80 -5.08
N PRO A 249 3.00 14.48 -4.42
CA PRO A 249 2.09 13.42 -4.85
C PRO A 249 1.49 13.75 -6.22
N MET A 250 0.96 12.72 -6.88
CA MET A 250 0.21 12.86 -8.12
C MET A 250 -1.29 12.94 -7.82
N ILE A 251 -1.97 13.89 -8.44
CA ILE A 251 -3.44 13.94 -8.47
C ILE A 251 -3.88 13.20 -9.72
N CYS A 252 -4.59 12.09 -9.55
CA CYS A 252 -5.03 11.27 -10.66
C CYS A 252 -6.23 11.91 -11.38
N ILE A 253 -6.17 11.89 -12.70
CA ILE A 253 -7.25 12.32 -13.60
C ILE A 253 -7.66 11.12 -14.43
N SER A 254 -8.86 10.58 -14.18
CA SER A 254 -9.36 9.41 -14.90
C SER A 254 -10.85 9.56 -15.27
N SER A 255 -11.28 8.78 -16.27
CA SER A 255 -12.68 8.75 -16.69
C SER A 255 -13.62 8.14 -15.64
N ILE A 256 -13.11 7.39 -14.68
CA ILE A 256 -13.89 6.78 -13.59
C ILE A 256 -13.86 7.61 -12.30
N LEU A 257 -12.97 8.59 -12.20
CA LEU A 257 -12.85 9.46 -11.03
C LEU A 257 -13.73 10.71 -11.14
N ASN A 258 -14.06 11.29 -10.00
CA ASN A 258 -14.82 12.52 -9.96
C ASN A 258 -13.95 13.72 -10.38
N LYS A 259 -14.34 14.36 -11.48
CA LYS A 259 -13.60 15.46 -12.10
C LYS A 259 -13.51 16.69 -11.20
N GLU A 260 -14.58 17.02 -10.48
CA GLU A 260 -14.66 18.16 -9.60
C GLU A 260 -13.69 17.98 -8.41
N MET A 261 -13.64 16.79 -7.82
CA MET A 261 -12.69 16.48 -6.75
C MET A 261 -11.23 16.61 -7.20
N SER A 262 -10.88 16.05 -8.38
CA SER A 262 -9.51 16.17 -8.91
C SER A 262 -9.13 17.64 -9.15
N LYS A 263 -10.04 18.47 -9.67
CA LYS A 263 -9.82 19.91 -9.84
C LYS A 263 -9.71 20.67 -8.52
N SER A 264 -10.53 20.30 -7.54
CA SER A 264 -10.51 20.90 -6.22
C SER A 264 -9.19 20.60 -5.50
N LEU A 265 -8.71 19.35 -5.56
CA LEU A 265 -7.38 18.95 -5.06
C LEU A 265 -6.26 19.79 -5.75
N GLU A 266 -6.31 19.93 -7.07
CA GLU A 266 -5.35 20.77 -7.80
C GLU A 266 -5.40 22.24 -7.38
N SER A 267 -6.60 22.79 -7.20
CA SER A 267 -6.80 24.17 -6.72
C SER A 267 -6.24 24.36 -5.31
N VAL A 268 -6.52 23.42 -4.40
CA VAL A 268 -5.97 23.43 -3.03
C VAL A 268 -4.45 23.36 -3.06
N ALA A 269 -3.85 22.46 -3.85
CA ALA A 269 -2.41 22.36 -3.98
C ALA A 269 -1.77 23.67 -4.41
N LYS A 270 -2.34 24.34 -5.44
CA LYS A 270 -1.89 25.67 -5.91
C LYS A 270 -2.01 26.75 -4.83
N ASN A 271 -3.17 26.86 -4.21
CA ASN A 271 -3.47 27.91 -3.24
C ASN A 271 -2.63 27.77 -1.94
N LYS A 272 -2.30 26.54 -1.57
CA LYS A 272 -1.53 26.24 -0.36
C LYS A 272 -0.04 26.04 -0.64
N ASN A 273 0.41 26.21 -1.89
CA ASN A 273 1.79 25.99 -2.33
C ASN A 273 2.30 24.59 -1.96
N ILE A 274 1.47 23.58 -2.13
CA ILE A 274 1.84 22.16 -1.96
C ILE A 274 2.35 21.66 -3.30
N PRO A 275 3.56 21.08 -3.38
CA PRO A 275 4.05 20.46 -4.60
C PRO A 275 3.12 19.31 -5.02
N TYR A 276 2.82 19.20 -6.30
CA TYR A 276 2.01 18.14 -6.86
C TYR A 276 2.36 17.88 -8.32
N GLN A 277 2.00 16.73 -8.80
CA GLN A 277 2.08 16.33 -10.21
C GLN A 277 0.68 15.87 -10.66
N LEU A 278 0.44 15.76 -11.96
CA LEU A 278 -0.83 15.24 -12.50
C LEU A 278 -0.59 13.86 -13.10
N GLU A 279 -1.52 12.94 -12.90
CA GLU A 279 -1.45 11.57 -13.39
C GLU A 279 -2.67 11.26 -14.27
N PRO A 280 -2.58 11.35 -15.61
CA PRO A 280 -3.66 11.00 -16.50
C PRO A 280 -3.74 9.49 -16.73
N ILE A 281 -4.88 8.89 -16.37
CA ILE A 281 -5.19 7.48 -16.59
C ILE A 281 -6.50 7.37 -17.37
N ALA A 282 -6.47 6.76 -18.56
CA ALA A 282 -7.63 6.75 -19.45
C ALA A 282 -8.81 5.85 -19.00
N GLY A 283 -8.64 5.01 -17.98
CA GLY A 283 -9.66 4.05 -17.54
C GLY A 283 -9.53 3.72 -16.06
N ARG A 284 -9.52 2.43 -15.74
CA ARG A 284 -9.34 1.94 -14.38
C ARG A 284 -8.01 2.42 -13.79
N THR A 285 -8.04 2.75 -12.52
CA THR A 285 -6.87 3.27 -11.82
C THR A 285 -5.91 2.15 -11.37
N GLY A 286 -6.40 0.93 -11.23
CA GLY A 286 -5.66 -0.18 -10.66
C GLY A 286 -5.49 -0.08 -9.14
N THR A 287 -6.33 0.74 -8.49
CA THR A 287 -6.33 0.96 -7.04
C THR A 287 -7.73 0.65 -6.46
N ASN A 288 -7.87 0.74 -5.16
CA ASN A 288 -9.16 0.61 -4.47
C ASN A 288 -10.23 1.59 -4.95
N ALA A 289 -9.88 2.70 -5.60
CA ALA A 289 -10.83 3.64 -6.17
C ALA A 289 -11.76 2.99 -7.21
N ASP A 290 -11.28 1.98 -7.94
CA ASP A 290 -12.08 1.22 -8.89
C ASP A 290 -13.27 0.50 -8.24
N HIS A 291 -13.14 0.16 -6.95
CA HIS A 291 -14.16 -0.53 -6.16
C HIS A 291 -15.02 0.43 -5.34
N ILE A 292 -14.41 1.45 -4.76
CA ILE A 292 -15.10 2.44 -3.91
C ILE A 292 -16.06 3.28 -4.75
N SER A 293 -15.63 3.74 -5.93
CA SER A 293 -16.44 4.60 -6.81
C SER A 293 -17.80 4.00 -7.21
N ILE A 294 -17.90 2.68 -7.25
CA ILE A 294 -19.12 1.95 -7.62
C ILE A 294 -19.87 1.33 -6.44
N SER A 295 -19.41 1.60 -5.21
CA SER A 295 -20.03 1.04 -4.00
C SER A 295 -21.39 1.70 -3.72
N GLY A 296 -22.37 0.89 -3.29
CA GLY A 296 -23.70 1.36 -2.93
C GLY A 296 -24.41 2.11 -4.08
N LYS A 297 -24.69 3.38 -3.85
CA LYS A 297 -25.28 4.31 -4.86
C LYS A 297 -24.22 5.03 -5.70
N GLY A 298 -22.97 4.67 -5.56
CA GLY A 298 -21.81 5.36 -6.13
C GLY A 298 -21.25 6.41 -5.18
N VAL A 299 -19.92 6.46 -5.07
CA VAL A 299 -19.18 7.42 -4.22
C VAL A 299 -18.34 8.32 -5.12
N LYS A 300 -18.42 9.64 -4.93
CA LYS A 300 -17.50 10.56 -5.62
C LYS A 300 -16.09 10.28 -5.14
N THR A 301 -15.23 9.84 -6.05
CA THR A 301 -13.90 9.32 -5.67
C THR A 301 -12.79 10.06 -6.40
N ALA A 302 -11.72 10.40 -5.69
CA ALA A 302 -10.46 10.88 -6.22
C ALA A 302 -9.32 9.96 -5.77
N VAL A 303 -8.18 10.04 -6.46
CA VAL A 303 -6.94 9.31 -6.12
C VAL A 303 -5.80 10.31 -5.99
N VAL A 304 -5.04 10.15 -4.91
CA VAL A 304 -3.77 10.83 -4.66
C VAL A 304 -2.68 9.78 -4.60
N SER A 305 -1.82 9.73 -5.63
CA SER A 305 -0.78 8.70 -5.74
C SER A 305 0.57 9.21 -5.24
N ILE A 306 1.28 8.38 -4.47
CA ILE A 306 2.66 8.66 -4.03
C ILE A 306 3.62 8.10 -5.08
N PRO A 307 4.52 8.94 -5.68
CA PRO A 307 5.48 8.46 -6.66
C PRO A 307 6.42 7.40 -6.07
N GLN A 308 6.52 6.23 -6.71
CA GLN A 308 7.30 5.08 -6.26
C GLN A 308 8.11 4.47 -7.40
N ARG A 309 9.29 3.94 -7.08
CA ARG A 309 10.11 3.11 -7.97
C ARG A 309 10.14 1.68 -7.50
N TYR A 310 10.29 0.76 -8.46
CA TYR A 310 10.50 -0.67 -8.20
C TYR A 310 9.33 -1.31 -7.45
N MET A 311 8.10 -0.87 -7.75
CA MET A 311 6.86 -1.41 -7.18
C MET A 311 6.83 -2.94 -7.28
N HIS A 312 6.25 -3.59 -6.27
CA HIS A 312 6.11 -5.04 -6.17
C HIS A 312 7.45 -5.81 -6.14
N THR A 313 8.48 -5.16 -5.60
CA THR A 313 9.78 -5.81 -5.34
C THR A 313 10.12 -5.76 -3.85
N GLN A 314 11.20 -6.44 -3.48
CA GLN A 314 11.72 -6.39 -2.11
C GLN A 314 12.35 -5.03 -1.71
N ASN A 315 12.54 -4.10 -2.66
CA ASN A 315 13.28 -2.85 -2.48
C ASN A 315 12.60 -1.69 -3.22
N GLU A 316 11.45 -1.29 -2.77
CA GLU A 316 10.69 -0.16 -3.28
C GLU A 316 11.29 1.15 -2.77
N VAL A 317 11.20 2.22 -3.56
CA VAL A 317 11.84 3.51 -3.23
C VAL A 317 10.86 4.66 -3.40
N ILE A 318 10.76 5.50 -2.36
CA ILE A 318 9.97 6.74 -2.35
C ILE A 318 10.77 7.91 -1.78
N SER A 319 10.21 9.13 -1.91
CA SER A 319 10.60 10.29 -1.11
C SER A 319 9.66 10.47 0.09
N VAL A 320 10.20 10.66 1.29
CA VAL A 320 9.39 10.92 2.50
C VAL A 320 8.61 12.23 2.37
N ALA A 321 9.17 13.22 1.67
CA ALA A 321 8.51 14.50 1.43
C ALA A 321 7.23 14.36 0.60
N ASP A 322 7.16 13.40 -0.32
CA ASP A 322 5.95 13.16 -1.12
C ASP A 322 4.82 12.59 -0.27
N VAL A 323 5.14 11.76 0.74
CA VAL A 323 4.17 11.25 1.74
C VAL A 323 3.62 12.40 2.60
N ASP A 324 4.50 13.28 3.11
CA ASP A 324 4.10 14.43 3.89
C ASP A 324 3.23 15.40 3.07
N ASN A 325 3.56 15.62 1.80
CA ASN A 325 2.78 16.46 0.91
C ASN A 325 1.42 15.83 0.54
N ALA A 326 1.32 14.52 0.42
CA ALA A 326 0.04 13.81 0.23
C ALA A 326 -0.87 14.02 1.45
N ALA A 327 -0.34 13.79 2.66
CA ALA A 327 -1.07 14.03 3.90
C ALA A 327 -1.57 15.48 4.02
N LYS A 328 -0.69 16.45 3.73
CA LYS A 328 -1.01 17.87 3.77
C LYS A 328 -2.07 18.24 2.74
N LEU A 329 -1.96 17.74 1.51
CA LEU A 329 -2.93 18.02 0.44
C LEU A 329 -4.33 17.54 0.84
N ILE A 330 -4.45 16.30 1.35
CA ILE A 330 -5.72 15.73 1.78
C ILE A 330 -6.31 16.50 2.97
N ALA A 331 -5.49 16.80 3.97
CA ALA A 331 -5.94 17.57 5.14
C ALA A 331 -6.44 18.97 4.74
N GLU A 332 -5.72 19.69 3.86
CA GLU A 332 -6.14 21.01 3.39
C GLU A 332 -7.38 20.94 2.49
N TYR A 333 -7.56 19.89 1.68
CA TYR A 333 -8.78 19.65 0.92
C TYR A 333 -10.00 19.53 1.86
N ILE A 334 -9.88 18.76 2.93
CA ILE A 334 -10.94 18.57 3.92
C ILE A 334 -11.26 19.89 4.65
N LYS A 335 -10.25 20.63 5.09
CA LYS A 335 -10.40 21.93 5.75
C LYS A 335 -11.04 23.02 4.86
N CYS A 336 -10.84 22.93 3.55
CA CYS A 336 -11.46 23.83 2.58
C CYS A 336 -12.92 23.46 2.24
N GLY A 337 -13.46 22.40 2.83
CA GLY A 337 -14.84 21.95 2.59
C GLY A 337 -15.02 21.04 1.38
N GLY A 338 -13.94 20.47 0.84
CA GLY A 338 -13.98 19.49 -0.25
C GLY A 338 -14.47 20.06 -1.57
N ALA A 339 -15.15 19.23 -2.37
CA ALA A 339 -15.76 19.64 -3.64
C ALA A 339 -17.16 20.29 -3.49
N PHE A 340 -17.69 20.39 -2.28
CA PHE A 340 -19.03 20.94 -2.03
C PHE A 340 -19.09 22.47 -1.98
N ASN A 341 -17.97 23.17 -1.98
CA ASN A 341 -17.88 24.62 -1.79
C ASN A 341 -17.49 25.41 -3.06
N ASP A 342 -17.71 24.84 -4.26
CA ASP A 342 -17.57 25.56 -5.53
C ASP A 342 -18.89 26.13 -6.04
#